data_f30101ec58c2ec0aa0ae30d244dd1df6
#
_entry.id   f30101ec58c2ec0aa0ae30d244dd1df6
#
_cell.length_a   1.000
_cell.length_b   1.000
_cell.length_c   1.000
_cell.angle_alpha   90.00
_cell.angle_beta   90.00
_cell.angle_gamma   90.00
#
_symmetry.space_group_name_H-M   'P 1'
#
loop_
_entity.id
_entity.type
_entity.pdbx_description
1 polymer ?
#
loop_
_entity_poly.entity_id
_entity_poly.type
_entity_poly.pdbx_seq_one_letter_code
_entity_poly.pdbx_strand_id
1 'polypeptide(L)'
;MAWDWWNDWNLDGVDFVTGVNNPTYKAYIDFASANGIEYVILDEGWAVNLQADLMQVVKEIDLKELVDYAASKNVGIILWAGYHAFERDMENVCRHYAEMGVKGFKVDFMDRDDQEMTAFNYRVAEMCAKYKLILDLHGTHKPAGLNRTYPNVLNFEGVNGLEQMKWSAPSVDQVKYDVMLPFIRQVSGPMDYTQGAMRNASKGNYYPCYSEPMSQGTRCRQLALYMIFESPFNMLCDTPSNYMREPESTAFIAEIPTVWDESIVLDGKMGEYVVTARRKGDVWYVGGITDWTARDIEVDCSFLGDKSYNATLFKDGVNAHRNGRDYKCESFPVKKGGKLKVHLAPGGGFALKIK
;
A
#
# COMPACT_ATOMS: atom_id res chain seq x y z
N MET A 1 0.05 5.66 3.49
CA MET A 1 1.31 6.25 4.00
C MET A 1 2.46 6.10 3.02
N ALA A 2 3.46 6.98 3.07
CA ALA A 2 4.67 6.81 2.27
C ALA A 2 5.66 5.92 3.01
N TRP A 3 6.27 4.97 2.29
CA TRP A 3 7.10 3.92 2.86
C TRP A 3 8.52 3.95 2.26
N ASP A 4 9.52 3.91 3.14
CA ASP A 4 10.94 4.16 2.84
C ASP A 4 11.74 2.91 2.46
N TRP A 5 11.34 1.73 2.97
CA TRP A 5 12.18 0.53 3.00
C TRP A 5 12.30 -0.18 1.64
N TRP A 6 11.23 -0.20 0.82
CA TRP A 6 11.21 -1.02 -0.40
C TRP A 6 12.31 -0.63 -1.40
N ASN A 7 12.59 0.66 -1.54
CA ASN A 7 13.65 1.20 -2.40
C ASN A 7 14.97 1.44 -1.67
N ASP A 8 15.21 0.80 -0.50
CA ASP A 8 16.47 0.94 0.25
C ASP A 8 16.80 2.40 0.57
N TRP A 9 15.81 3.18 0.98
CA TRP A 9 15.88 4.65 1.22
C TRP A 9 16.46 5.46 0.05
N ASN A 10 16.44 4.91 -1.15
CA ASN A 10 17.09 5.49 -2.32
C ASN A 10 16.23 6.62 -2.92
N LEU A 11 16.72 7.84 -2.81
CA LEU A 11 16.18 9.02 -3.49
C LEU A 11 17.20 9.53 -4.51
N ASP A 12 16.73 10.14 -5.58
CA ASP A 12 17.57 10.86 -6.52
C ASP A 12 17.08 12.29 -6.75
N GLY A 13 17.94 13.14 -7.30
CA GLY A 13 17.66 14.56 -7.47
C GLY A 13 17.69 15.37 -6.18
N VAL A 14 18.38 14.88 -5.15
CA VAL A 14 18.55 15.54 -3.83
C VAL A 14 20.01 15.90 -3.59
N ASP A 15 20.27 16.91 -2.75
CA ASP A 15 21.62 17.45 -2.46
C ASP A 15 22.21 16.87 -1.16
N PHE A 16 21.79 15.66 -0.76
CA PHE A 16 22.28 14.98 0.44
C PHE A 16 22.45 13.47 0.19
N VAL A 17 23.23 12.79 1.03
CA VAL A 17 23.34 11.33 1.01
C VAL A 17 22.08 10.72 1.60
N THR A 18 21.39 9.89 0.80
CA THR A 18 20.16 9.21 1.22
C THR A 18 20.45 8.01 2.13
N GLY A 19 19.47 7.63 2.92
CA GLY A 19 19.56 6.53 3.87
C GLY A 19 18.72 6.80 5.12
N VAL A 20 18.98 6.05 6.18
CA VAL A 20 18.34 6.26 7.48
C VAL A 20 18.89 7.53 8.13
N ASN A 21 18.34 8.69 7.78
CA ASN A 21 18.76 10.00 8.30
C ASN A 21 17.66 11.06 8.16
N ASN A 22 17.74 12.12 8.93
CA ASN A 22 16.71 13.18 8.93
C ASN A 22 16.47 13.83 7.56
N PRO A 23 17.48 14.16 6.73
CA PRO A 23 17.23 14.73 5.41
C PRO A 23 16.38 13.84 4.52
N THR A 24 16.61 12.53 4.51
CA THR A 24 15.80 11.56 3.74
C THR A 24 14.35 11.57 4.22
N TYR A 25 14.11 11.45 5.53
CA TYR A 25 12.73 11.43 6.05
C TYR A 25 12.01 12.78 5.87
N LYS A 26 12.72 13.91 5.93
CA LYS A 26 12.13 15.21 5.58
C LYS A 26 11.66 15.24 4.12
N ALA A 27 12.41 14.68 3.19
CA ALA A 27 11.98 14.57 1.79
C ALA A 27 10.72 13.69 1.64
N TYR A 28 10.61 12.58 2.38
CA TYR A 28 9.39 11.77 2.44
C TYR A 28 8.21 12.53 3.03
N ILE A 29 8.42 13.29 4.09
CA ILE A 29 7.39 14.12 4.74
C ILE A 29 6.91 15.24 3.79
N ASP A 30 7.82 15.90 3.09
CA ASP A 30 7.48 16.95 2.12
C ASP A 30 6.67 16.38 0.95
N PHE A 31 7.06 15.22 0.43
CA PHE A 31 6.29 14.49 -0.58
C PHE A 31 4.89 14.13 -0.09
N ALA A 32 4.79 13.55 1.10
CA ALA A 32 3.52 13.17 1.71
C ALA A 32 2.59 14.38 1.87
N SER A 33 3.10 15.47 2.43
CA SER A 33 2.35 16.73 2.60
C SER A 33 1.87 17.31 1.27
N ALA A 34 2.74 17.35 0.25
CA ALA A 34 2.41 17.90 -1.06
C ALA A 34 1.32 17.10 -1.80
N ASN A 35 1.17 15.81 -1.49
CA ASN A 35 0.21 14.91 -2.13
C ASN A 35 -0.98 14.52 -1.23
N GLY A 36 -1.13 15.14 -0.05
CA GLY A 36 -2.21 14.81 0.89
C GLY A 36 -2.12 13.41 1.48
N ILE A 37 -0.92 12.83 1.54
CA ILE A 37 -0.65 11.55 2.17
C ILE A 37 -0.49 11.77 3.67
N GLU A 38 -1.27 11.04 4.47
CA GLU A 38 -1.47 11.34 5.90
C GLU A 38 -0.30 10.93 6.78
N TYR A 39 0.51 9.93 6.35
CA TYR A 39 1.55 9.34 7.19
C TYR A 39 2.83 9.05 6.39
N VAL A 40 3.95 9.09 7.10
CA VAL A 40 5.25 8.53 6.70
C VAL A 40 5.63 7.48 7.74
N ILE A 41 6.11 6.33 7.29
CA ILE A 41 6.68 5.33 8.17
C ILE A 41 8.20 5.42 8.15
N LEU A 42 8.82 5.35 9.32
CA LEU A 42 10.21 5.00 9.50
C LEU A 42 10.26 3.49 9.71
N ASP A 43 10.61 2.76 8.67
CA ASP A 43 10.72 1.29 8.71
C ASP A 43 12.01 0.84 9.43
N GLU A 44 12.37 -0.41 9.37
CA GLU A 44 13.53 -0.96 10.07
C GLU A 44 14.79 -0.09 9.89
N GLY A 45 15.51 0.21 10.98
CA GLY A 45 16.78 0.94 10.96
C GLY A 45 16.81 2.26 11.75
N TRP A 46 15.67 2.85 12.11
CA TRP A 46 15.63 4.07 12.94
C TRP A 46 16.05 3.81 14.40
N ALA A 47 15.83 2.60 14.92
CA ALA A 47 16.32 2.14 16.20
C ALA A 47 17.55 1.24 16.02
N VAL A 48 18.40 1.14 17.04
CA VAL A 48 19.63 0.36 16.99
C VAL A 48 19.31 -1.13 16.82
N ASN A 49 19.70 -1.71 15.70
CA ASN A 49 19.44 -3.13 15.38
C ASN A 49 20.12 -4.10 16.36
N LEU A 50 19.53 -5.28 16.54
CA LEU A 50 20.02 -6.40 17.33
C LEU A 50 20.17 -6.11 18.84
N GLN A 51 19.63 -5.00 19.33
CA GLN A 51 19.61 -4.69 20.76
C GLN A 51 18.24 -5.00 21.39
N ALA A 52 17.21 -5.23 20.58
CA ALA A 52 15.82 -5.38 21.03
C ALA A 52 15.41 -4.29 22.02
N ASP A 53 15.76 -3.04 21.71
CA ASP A 53 15.52 -1.86 22.57
C ASP A 53 15.11 -0.66 21.71
N LEU A 54 13.81 -0.41 21.63
CA LEU A 54 13.26 0.69 20.85
C LEU A 54 13.52 2.08 21.44
N MET A 55 14.09 2.16 22.65
CA MET A 55 14.49 3.42 23.24
C MET A 55 15.87 3.90 22.74
N GLN A 56 16.59 3.05 22.02
CA GLN A 56 17.89 3.39 21.44
C GLN A 56 17.73 3.81 19.97
N VAL A 57 17.47 5.08 19.75
CA VAL A 57 17.44 5.67 18.41
C VAL A 57 18.85 5.76 17.84
N VAL A 58 19.04 5.48 16.54
CA VAL A 58 20.36 5.63 15.88
C VAL A 58 20.76 7.11 15.85
N LYS A 59 22.07 7.39 15.88
CA LYS A 59 22.61 8.75 15.97
C LYS A 59 22.31 9.64 14.75
N GLU A 60 22.00 9.03 13.63
CA GLU A 60 21.65 9.70 12.36
C GLU A 60 20.23 10.25 12.36
N ILE A 61 19.42 9.87 13.36
CA ILE A 61 18.00 10.26 13.51
C ILE A 61 17.79 11.11 14.75
N ASP A 62 17.36 12.35 14.56
CA ASP A 62 16.65 13.11 15.58
C ASP A 62 15.15 12.91 15.39
N LEU A 63 14.61 11.92 16.11
CA LEU A 63 13.22 11.51 15.94
C LEU A 63 12.24 12.61 16.40
N LYS A 64 12.59 13.36 17.44
CA LYS A 64 11.75 14.47 17.91
C LYS A 64 11.64 15.58 16.86
N GLU A 65 12.75 15.93 16.23
CA GLU A 65 12.77 16.88 15.11
C GLU A 65 11.88 16.41 13.96
N LEU A 66 11.96 15.13 13.58
CA LEU A 66 11.14 14.56 12.50
C LEU A 66 9.64 14.57 12.83
N VAL A 67 9.26 14.21 14.06
CA VAL A 67 7.86 14.23 14.51
C VAL A 67 7.31 15.68 14.49
N ASP A 68 8.08 16.65 14.98
CA ASP A 68 7.65 18.05 14.97
C ASP A 68 7.56 18.62 13.54
N TYR A 69 8.52 18.25 12.69
CA TYR A 69 8.53 18.65 11.27
C TYR A 69 7.31 18.07 10.54
N ALA A 70 7.03 16.80 10.73
CA ALA A 70 5.87 16.13 10.15
C ALA A 70 4.55 16.76 10.62
N ALA A 71 4.43 17.01 11.92
CA ALA A 71 3.25 17.67 12.50
C ALA A 71 3.02 19.07 11.91
N SER A 72 4.10 19.86 11.67
CA SER A 72 4.01 21.18 11.03
C SER A 72 3.50 21.12 9.58
N LYS A 73 3.58 19.94 8.95
CA LYS A 73 3.14 19.65 7.58
C LYS A 73 1.82 18.87 7.50
N ASN A 74 1.14 18.65 8.64
CA ASN A 74 -0.04 17.78 8.77
C ASN A 74 0.21 16.33 8.36
N VAL A 75 1.41 15.81 8.59
CA VAL A 75 1.81 14.43 8.37
C VAL A 75 2.07 13.75 9.70
N GLY A 76 1.61 12.52 9.87
CA GLY A 76 1.90 11.70 11.05
C GLY A 76 3.10 10.79 10.83
N ILE A 77 3.83 10.48 11.89
CA ILE A 77 4.92 9.49 11.86
C ILE A 77 4.43 8.17 12.43
N ILE A 78 4.73 7.09 11.72
CA ILE A 78 4.58 5.70 12.15
C ILE A 78 5.98 5.12 12.31
N LEU A 79 6.20 4.27 13.30
CA LEU A 79 7.49 3.62 13.55
C LEU A 79 7.37 2.12 13.35
N TRP A 80 8.37 1.54 12.70
CA TRP A 80 8.53 0.09 12.67
C TRP A 80 9.09 -0.43 14.00
N ALA A 81 8.68 -1.63 14.39
CA ALA A 81 9.18 -2.29 15.58
C ALA A 81 9.19 -3.81 15.39
N GLY A 82 10.33 -4.45 15.63
CA GLY A 82 10.39 -5.90 15.73
C GLY A 82 9.66 -6.40 16.97
N TYR A 83 8.98 -7.54 16.86
CA TYR A 83 8.19 -8.17 17.93
C TYR A 83 8.92 -8.23 19.28
N HIS A 84 10.14 -8.77 19.31
CA HIS A 84 10.90 -8.93 20.55
C HIS A 84 11.23 -7.61 21.23
N ALA A 85 11.59 -6.60 20.43
CA ALA A 85 11.90 -5.26 20.93
C ALA A 85 10.65 -4.57 21.50
N PHE A 86 9.49 -4.79 20.86
CA PHE A 86 8.23 -4.21 21.31
C PHE A 86 7.70 -4.90 22.58
N GLU A 87 7.74 -6.23 22.64
CA GLU A 87 7.26 -6.99 23.78
C GLU A 87 8.07 -6.71 25.05
N ARG A 88 9.38 -6.50 24.89
CA ARG A 88 10.31 -6.28 26.02
C ARG A 88 9.90 -5.12 26.94
N ASP A 89 9.37 -4.02 26.37
CA ASP A 89 9.01 -2.82 27.16
C ASP A 89 7.79 -2.09 26.56
N MET A 90 6.78 -2.87 26.21
CA MET A 90 5.62 -2.44 25.42
C MET A 90 4.96 -1.17 25.98
N GLU A 91 4.70 -1.12 27.29
CA GLU A 91 3.98 0.02 27.89
C GLU A 91 4.83 1.32 27.85
N ASN A 92 6.11 1.22 28.18
CA ASN A 92 6.99 2.39 28.15
C ASN A 92 7.21 2.91 26.72
N VAL A 93 7.38 1.98 25.75
CA VAL A 93 7.50 2.31 24.34
C VAL A 93 6.24 3.05 23.85
N CYS A 94 5.05 2.48 24.06
CA CYS A 94 3.80 3.11 23.65
C CYS A 94 3.61 4.48 24.29
N ARG A 95 3.83 4.60 25.60
CA ARG A 95 3.71 5.86 26.33
C ARG A 95 4.69 6.91 25.80
N HIS A 96 5.98 6.57 25.72
CA HIS A 96 7.05 7.49 25.33
C HIS A 96 6.82 8.06 23.94
N TYR A 97 6.54 7.19 22.95
CA TYR A 97 6.36 7.63 21.57
C TYR A 97 5.02 8.32 21.33
N ALA A 98 3.97 7.95 22.04
CA ALA A 98 2.70 8.70 22.02
C ALA A 98 2.88 10.12 22.58
N GLU A 99 3.58 10.28 23.72
CA GLU A 99 3.92 11.59 24.32
C GLU A 99 4.80 12.43 23.38
N MET A 100 5.71 11.81 22.62
CA MET A 100 6.52 12.47 21.59
C MET A 100 5.68 12.98 20.42
N GLY A 101 4.53 12.36 20.12
CA GLY A 101 3.62 12.71 19.03
C GLY A 101 3.57 11.71 17.88
N VAL A 102 4.24 10.57 17.98
CA VAL A 102 4.12 9.43 17.04
C VAL A 102 2.68 8.94 16.99
N LYS A 103 2.22 8.48 15.82
CA LYS A 103 0.83 8.11 15.57
C LYS A 103 0.56 6.61 15.64
N GLY A 104 1.58 5.78 15.57
CA GLY A 104 1.40 4.34 15.62
C GLY A 104 2.66 3.54 15.33
N PHE A 105 2.45 2.24 15.24
CA PHE A 105 3.51 1.28 14.97
C PHE A 105 3.12 0.29 13.88
N LYS A 106 4.11 -0.10 13.06
CA LYS A 106 4.16 -1.34 12.31
C LYS A 106 4.96 -2.32 13.15
N VAL A 107 4.30 -3.35 13.70
CA VAL A 107 4.96 -4.39 14.52
C VAL A 107 5.15 -5.65 13.68
N ASP A 108 6.37 -6.15 13.59
CA ASP A 108 6.81 -7.11 12.59
C ASP A 108 7.59 -8.30 13.20
N PHE A 109 7.83 -9.34 12.39
CA PHE A 109 8.63 -10.52 12.71
C PHE A 109 8.04 -11.41 13.80
N MET A 110 6.71 -11.52 13.89
CA MET A 110 6.05 -12.51 14.74
C MET A 110 6.28 -13.94 14.22
N ASP A 111 6.15 -14.17 12.93
CA ASP A 111 6.44 -15.40 12.18
C ASP A 111 5.81 -16.68 12.77
N ARG A 112 4.73 -16.52 13.53
CA ARG A 112 3.99 -17.56 14.25
C ARG A 112 2.51 -17.28 14.24
N ASP A 113 1.69 -18.32 14.34
CA ASP A 113 0.23 -18.25 14.44
C ASP A 113 -0.35 -19.07 15.60
N ASP A 114 0.49 -19.45 16.57
CA ASP A 114 0.10 -20.16 17.76
C ASP A 114 -0.62 -19.28 18.80
N GLN A 115 -1.08 -19.93 19.86
CA GLN A 115 -1.85 -19.25 20.93
C GLN A 115 -1.06 -18.13 21.60
N GLU A 116 0.23 -18.29 21.81
CA GLU A 116 1.08 -17.29 22.46
C GLU A 116 1.17 -16.02 21.60
N MET A 117 1.43 -16.18 20.30
CA MET A 117 1.52 -15.05 19.38
C MET A 117 0.17 -14.40 19.13
N THR A 118 -0.90 -15.18 19.06
CA THR A 118 -2.26 -14.62 19.00
C THR A 118 -2.55 -13.79 20.26
N ALA A 119 -2.17 -14.27 21.44
CA ALA A 119 -2.31 -13.50 22.68
C ALA A 119 -1.45 -12.23 22.69
N PHE A 120 -0.26 -12.26 22.12
CA PHE A 120 0.56 -11.05 21.93
C PHE A 120 -0.15 -10.04 21.05
N ASN A 121 -0.74 -10.44 19.92
CA ASN A 121 -1.48 -9.53 19.03
C ASN A 121 -2.62 -8.81 19.77
N TYR A 122 -3.31 -9.47 20.69
CA TYR A 122 -4.31 -8.83 21.54
C TYR A 122 -3.69 -7.84 22.53
N ARG A 123 -2.59 -8.22 23.20
CA ARG A 123 -1.91 -7.33 24.17
C ARG A 123 -1.36 -6.07 23.50
N VAL A 124 -0.74 -6.18 22.34
CA VAL A 124 -0.21 -5.02 21.61
C VAL A 124 -1.33 -4.12 21.10
N ALA A 125 -2.43 -4.70 20.61
CA ALA A 125 -3.60 -3.94 20.16
C ALA A 125 -4.23 -3.12 21.31
N GLU A 126 -4.41 -3.74 22.48
CA GLU A 126 -4.91 -3.09 23.68
C GLU A 126 -3.97 -1.98 24.17
N MET A 127 -2.66 -2.24 24.21
CA MET A 127 -1.69 -1.27 24.67
C MET A 127 -1.61 -0.06 23.73
N CYS A 128 -1.58 -0.30 22.41
CA CYS A 128 -1.64 0.78 21.42
C CYS A 128 -2.94 1.58 21.54
N ALA A 129 -4.09 0.92 21.75
CA ALA A 129 -5.37 1.59 21.97
C ALA A 129 -5.35 2.50 23.21
N LYS A 130 -4.77 2.02 24.32
CA LYS A 130 -4.61 2.79 25.57
C LYS A 130 -3.91 4.14 25.33
N TYR A 131 -2.92 4.16 24.47
CA TYR A 131 -2.14 5.36 24.13
C TYR A 131 -2.60 6.02 22.81
N LYS A 132 -3.72 5.61 22.22
CA LYS A 132 -4.29 6.17 20.98
C LYS A 132 -3.35 6.05 19.78
N LEU A 133 -2.65 4.92 19.68
CA LEU A 133 -1.74 4.60 18.60
C LEU A 133 -2.41 3.66 17.59
N ILE A 134 -2.18 3.92 16.32
CA ILE A 134 -2.57 3.03 15.21
C ILE A 134 -1.61 1.83 15.19
N LEU A 135 -2.11 0.69 14.76
CA LEU A 135 -1.31 -0.53 14.66
C LEU A 135 -1.48 -1.18 13.29
N ASP A 136 -0.36 -1.55 12.69
CA ASP A 136 -0.22 -2.41 11.54
C ASP A 136 0.62 -3.63 11.95
N LEU A 137 0.15 -4.84 11.63
CA LEU A 137 0.78 -6.09 12.05
C LEU A 137 1.40 -6.80 10.84
N HIS A 138 2.71 -6.95 10.85
CA HIS A 138 3.51 -7.64 9.85
C HIS A 138 4.14 -8.94 10.38
N GLY A 139 4.64 -9.81 9.50
CA GLY A 139 5.12 -11.13 9.91
C GLY A 139 4.07 -11.91 10.71
N THR A 140 2.80 -11.69 10.47
CA THR A 140 1.68 -12.22 11.26
C THR A 140 0.69 -13.02 10.40
N HIS A 141 -0.18 -13.76 11.08
CA HIS A 141 -1.28 -14.44 10.41
C HIS A 141 -2.34 -13.47 9.89
N LYS A 142 -3.17 -13.92 8.94
CA LYS A 142 -4.33 -13.18 8.45
C LYS A 142 -5.27 -12.80 9.59
N PRO A 143 -6.06 -11.72 9.48
CA PRO A 143 -6.98 -11.28 10.54
C PRO A 143 -8.02 -12.36 10.89
N ALA A 144 -8.28 -12.50 12.19
CA ALA A 144 -9.28 -13.40 12.74
C ALA A 144 -10.32 -12.66 13.62
N GLY A 145 -10.55 -11.37 13.34
CA GLY A 145 -11.53 -10.54 14.04
C GLY A 145 -10.94 -9.57 15.08
N LEU A 146 -9.62 -9.54 15.27
CA LEU A 146 -8.94 -8.64 16.21
C LEU A 146 -9.34 -7.15 15.99
N ASN A 147 -9.37 -6.71 14.75
CA ASN A 147 -9.75 -5.34 14.37
C ASN A 147 -11.21 -4.97 14.66
N ARG A 148 -12.07 -5.93 14.94
CA ARG A 148 -13.46 -5.66 15.40
C ARG A 148 -13.49 -5.33 16.89
N THR A 149 -12.58 -5.89 17.67
CA THR A 149 -12.41 -5.61 19.10
C THR A 149 -11.57 -4.36 19.30
N TYR A 150 -10.49 -4.24 18.55
CA TYR A 150 -9.52 -3.14 18.61
C TYR A 150 -9.45 -2.43 17.26
N PRO A 151 -10.29 -1.41 17.01
CA PRO A 151 -10.35 -0.73 15.70
C PRO A 151 -9.14 0.14 15.39
N ASN A 152 -8.20 0.31 16.32
CA ASN A 152 -6.90 0.89 16.10
C ASN A 152 -5.96 -0.05 15.34
N VAL A 153 -6.25 -1.34 15.23
CA VAL A 153 -5.56 -2.27 14.33
C VAL A 153 -6.13 -2.09 12.93
N LEU A 154 -5.42 -1.35 12.10
CA LEU A 154 -5.91 -0.96 10.78
C LEU A 154 -5.57 -1.99 9.72
N ASN A 155 -4.41 -2.65 9.83
CA ASN A 155 -3.94 -3.52 8.77
C ASN A 155 -3.18 -4.75 9.31
N PHE A 156 -3.06 -5.75 8.44
CA PHE A 156 -2.37 -7.01 8.71
C PHE A 156 -1.66 -7.44 7.42
N GLU A 157 -0.41 -7.86 7.52
CA GLU A 157 0.22 -8.49 6.36
C GLU A 157 -0.44 -9.85 6.06
N GLY A 158 0.02 -10.92 6.66
CA GLY A 158 -0.50 -12.28 6.43
C GLY A 158 -0.67 -12.63 4.94
N VAL A 159 0.19 -12.10 4.08
CA VAL A 159 0.17 -12.20 2.62
C VAL A 159 1.60 -12.12 2.09
N ASN A 160 1.87 -12.75 0.95
CA ASN A 160 3.13 -12.56 0.22
C ASN A 160 3.04 -11.27 -0.60
N GLY A 161 3.31 -10.12 0.06
CA GLY A 161 3.12 -8.78 -0.50
C GLY A 161 4.07 -8.44 -1.65
N LEU A 162 3.86 -7.27 -2.26
CA LEU A 162 4.72 -6.77 -3.34
C LEU A 162 6.17 -6.58 -2.89
N GLU A 163 6.40 -6.35 -1.60
CA GLU A 163 7.74 -6.22 -1.04
C GLU A 163 8.67 -7.36 -1.43
N GLN A 164 8.14 -8.58 -1.56
CA GLN A 164 8.88 -9.78 -1.95
C GLN A 164 9.53 -9.65 -3.34
N MET A 165 9.04 -8.75 -4.19
CA MET A 165 9.64 -8.50 -5.51
C MET A 165 11.01 -7.80 -5.42
N LYS A 166 11.41 -7.36 -4.25
CA LYS A 166 12.76 -6.83 -3.99
C LYS A 166 13.86 -7.89 -4.17
N TRP A 167 13.54 -9.17 -3.88
CA TRP A 167 14.50 -10.29 -3.91
C TRP A 167 13.99 -11.59 -4.55
N SER A 168 12.70 -11.69 -4.88
CA SER A 168 12.14 -12.93 -5.42
C SER A 168 12.79 -13.33 -6.74
N ALA A 169 13.00 -14.62 -6.92
CA ALA A 169 13.51 -15.16 -8.18
C ALA A 169 12.59 -14.81 -9.37
N PRO A 170 13.12 -14.64 -10.59
CA PRO A 170 12.32 -14.35 -11.79
C PRO A 170 11.25 -15.40 -12.12
N SER A 171 11.35 -16.60 -11.55
CA SER A 171 10.36 -17.68 -11.71
C SER A 171 9.11 -17.51 -10.85
N VAL A 172 9.13 -16.60 -9.85
CA VAL A 172 7.94 -16.28 -9.04
C VAL A 172 6.92 -15.57 -9.91
N ASP A 173 5.67 -16.00 -9.85
CA ASP A 173 4.55 -15.43 -10.60
C ASP A 173 3.65 -14.62 -9.67
N GLN A 174 4.05 -13.37 -9.40
CA GLN A 174 3.29 -12.46 -8.57
C GLN A 174 1.97 -12.05 -9.24
N VAL A 175 1.95 -11.94 -10.56
CA VAL A 175 0.75 -11.58 -11.33
C VAL A 175 -0.36 -12.62 -11.16
N LYS A 176 0.01 -13.90 -11.21
CA LYS A 176 -0.91 -15.01 -10.95
C LYS A 176 -1.38 -15.04 -9.50
N TYR A 177 -0.47 -14.76 -8.57
CA TYR A 177 -0.78 -14.72 -7.15
C TYR A 177 -1.77 -13.62 -6.82
N ASP A 178 -1.58 -12.42 -7.34
CA ASP A 178 -2.43 -11.26 -7.06
C ASP A 178 -3.89 -11.46 -7.45
N VAL A 179 -4.17 -12.13 -8.58
CA VAL A 179 -5.56 -12.41 -9.01
C VAL A 179 -6.25 -13.48 -8.18
N MET A 180 -5.50 -14.17 -7.30
CA MET A 180 -6.05 -15.13 -6.34
C MET A 180 -6.40 -14.49 -5.00
N LEU A 181 -5.65 -13.46 -4.57
CA LEU A 181 -5.76 -12.86 -3.24
C LEU A 181 -7.18 -12.41 -2.87
N PRO A 182 -7.97 -11.75 -3.76
CA PRO A 182 -9.34 -11.36 -3.43
C PRO A 182 -10.25 -12.53 -3.09
N PHE A 183 -9.98 -13.71 -3.59
CA PHE A 183 -10.79 -14.91 -3.40
C PHE A 183 -10.37 -15.75 -2.19
N ILE A 184 -9.13 -15.64 -1.74
CA ILE A 184 -8.58 -16.49 -0.67
C ILE A 184 -8.16 -15.69 0.57
N ARG A 185 -7.28 -14.69 0.43
CA ARG A 185 -6.72 -13.95 1.57
C ARG A 185 -7.67 -12.85 2.06
N GLN A 186 -8.21 -12.08 1.13
CA GLN A 186 -9.02 -10.89 1.47
C GLN A 186 -10.37 -11.23 2.12
N VAL A 187 -10.87 -12.45 1.95
CA VAL A 187 -12.08 -12.93 2.66
C VAL A 187 -11.93 -12.91 4.18
N SER A 188 -10.71 -12.87 4.70
CA SER A 188 -10.43 -12.77 6.13
C SER A 188 -10.38 -11.33 6.64
N GLY A 189 -10.32 -10.33 5.75
CA GLY A 189 -10.23 -8.90 6.08
C GLY A 189 -9.06 -8.19 5.41
N PRO A 190 -8.73 -6.97 5.87
CA PRO A 190 -7.73 -6.12 5.25
C PRO A 190 -6.34 -6.78 5.17
N MET A 191 -5.54 -6.33 4.20
CA MET A 191 -4.17 -6.79 4.04
C MET A 191 -3.25 -5.64 3.65
N ASP A 192 -2.06 -5.62 4.25
CA ASP A 192 -0.98 -4.75 3.82
C ASP A 192 -0.16 -5.45 2.73
N TYR A 193 -0.50 -5.15 1.49
CA TYR A 193 0.12 -5.75 0.30
C TYR A 193 1.30 -4.93 -0.22
N THR A 194 1.43 -3.68 0.18
CA THR A 194 2.49 -2.75 -0.24
C THR A 194 2.52 -2.43 -1.74
N GLN A 195 1.36 -2.16 -2.34
CA GLN A 195 1.23 -1.84 -3.78
C GLN A 195 1.74 -0.42 -4.11
N GLY A 196 1.81 -0.12 -5.42
CA GLY A 196 2.06 1.24 -5.93
C GLY A 196 3.38 1.41 -6.66
N ALA A 197 4.03 0.32 -7.09
CA ALA A 197 5.29 0.40 -7.82
C ALA A 197 5.18 1.21 -9.11
N MET A 198 6.13 2.11 -9.33
CA MET A 198 6.27 2.91 -10.54
C MET A 198 7.27 2.30 -11.55
N ARG A 199 8.08 1.32 -11.14
CA ARG A 199 8.86 0.45 -12.03
C ARG A 199 8.05 -0.83 -12.28
N ASN A 200 7.58 -1.03 -13.52
CA ASN A 200 6.66 -2.10 -13.88
C ASN A 200 7.25 -2.95 -14.99
N ALA A 201 7.43 -4.24 -14.74
CA ALA A 201 8.05 -5.19 -15.67
C ALA A 201 7.00 -6.03 -16.39
N SER A 202 6.98 -6.01 -17.72
CA SER A 202 6.24 -6.96 -18.51
C SER A 202 6.84 -8.37 -18.38
N LYS A 203 6.09 -9.39 -18.80
CA LYS A 203 6.49 -10.79 -18.66
C LYS A 203 7.89 -11.05 -19.21
N GLY A 204 8.75 -11.65 -18.39
CA GLY A 204 10.13 -11.97 -18.75
C GLY A 204 11.14 -10.82 -18.59
N ASN A 205 10.69 -9.62 -18.23
CA ASN A 205 11.56 -8.46 -18.01
C ASN A 205 11.79 -8.14 -16.53
N TYR A 206 11.13 -8.87 -15.64
CA TYR A 206 11.36 -8.73 -14.21
C TYR A 206 12.69 -9.38 -13.80
N TYR A 207 13.44 -8.67 -12.96
CA TYR A 207 14.55 -9.20 -12.20
C TYR A 207 14.61 -8.54 -10.82
N PRO A 208 15.05 -9.26 -9.77
CA PRO A 208 15.15 -8.68 -8.44
C PRO A 208 16.27 -7.63 -8.40
N CYS A 209 15.97 -6.49 -7.79
CA CYS A 209 16.94 -5.44 -7.53
C CYS A 209 16.63 -4.81 -6.18
N TYR A 210 17.55 -4.93 -5.23
CA TYR A 210 17.28 -4.58 -3.84
C TYR A 210 17.04 -3.07 -3.64
N SER A 211 17.84 -2.22 -4.28
CA SER A 211 17.76 -0.76 -4.15
C SER A 211 16.81 -0.08 -5.15
N GLU A 212 16.43 -0.79 -6.23
CA GLU A 212 15.53 -0.30 -7.27
C GLU A 212 14.53 -1.38 -7.70
N PRO A 213 13.72 -1.89 -6.77
CA PRO A 213 12.82 -2.99 -7.06
C PRO A 213 11.74 -2.61 -8.07
N MET A 214 11.13 -3.62 -8.67
CA MET A 214 10.08 -3.45 -9.66
C MET A 214 8.95 -4.45 -9.43
N SER A 215 7.72 -4.08 -9.83
CA SER A 215 6.60 -5.02 -9.87
C SER A 215 6.62 -5.83 -11.15
N GLN A 216 6.00 -7.00 -11.13
CA GLN A 216 5.55 -7.68 -12.34
C GLN A 216 4.19 -7.10 -12.80
N GLY A 217 3.93 -7.12 -14.12
CA GLY A 217 2.70 -6.60 -14.71
C GLY A 217 2.79 -5.12 -15.08
N THR A 218 1.63 -4.50 -15.33
CA THR A 218 1.57 -3.14 -15.86
C THR A 218 1.39 -2.06 -14.77
N ARG A 219 1.57 -0.79 -15.16
CA ARG A 219 1.25 0.38 -14.36
C ARG A 219 -0.22 0.40 -13.95
N CYS A 220 -1.11 0.16 -14.90
CA CYS A 220 -2.54 0.16 -14.64
C CYS A 220 -2.97 -0.94 -13.66
N ARG A 221 -2.26 -2.08 -13.66
CA ARG A 221 -2.41 -3.08 -12.60
C ARG A 221 -2.12 -2.49 -11.22
N GLN A 222 -0.97 -1.82 -11.04
CA GLN A 222 -0.61 -1.23 -9.75
C GLN A 222 -1.63 -0.18 -9.27
N LEU A 223 -2.16 0.62 -10.17
CA LEU A 223 -3.23 1.57 -9.86
C LEU A 223 -4.52 0.85 -9.44
N ALA A 224 -4.88 -0.23 -10.13
CA ALA A 224 -6.08 -1.00 -9.84
C ALA A 224 -6.04 -1.69 -8.47
N LEU A 225 -4.86 -2.11 -7.99
CA LEU A 225 -4.71 -2.79 -6.70
C LEU A 225 -5.22 -1.96 -5.52
N TYR A 226 -5.14 -0.63 -5.57
CA TYR A 226 -5.70 0.26 -4.55
C TYR A 226 -7.23 0.19 -4.42
N MET A 227 -7.91 -0.30 -5.44
CA MET A 227 -9.36 -0.47 -5.46
C MET A 227 -9.79 -1.93 -5.26
N ILE A 228 -8.93 -2.87 -5.64
CA ILE A 228 -9.22 -4.30 -5.54
C ILE A 228 -8.90 -4.79 -4.13
N PHE A 229 -7.73 -4.45 -3.59
CA PHE A 229 -7.32 -4.85 -2.25
C PHE A 229 -7.93 -3.94 -1.18
N GLU A 230 -8.39 -4.53 -0.10
CA GLU A 230 -8.87 -3.80 1.04
C GLU A 230 -7.70 -3.56 2.00
N SER A 231 -7.38 -2.30 2.19
CA SER A 231 -6.30 -1.86 3.06
C SER A 231 -6.64 -0.47 3.59
N PRO A 232 -7.22 -0.34 4.80
CA PRO A 232 -7.51 0.95 5.41
C PRO A 232 -6.27 1.79 5.68
N PHE A 233 -5.10 1.17 5.66
CA PHE A 233 -3.82 1.80 5.91
C PHE A 233 -2.83 1.43 4.79
N ASN A 234 -3.09 1.92 3.59
CA ASN A 234 -2.32 1.62 2.38
C ASN A 234 -0.89 2.17 2.43
N MET A 235 0.10 1.34 2.10
CA MET A 235 1.45 1.82 1.79
C MET A 235 1.55 2.25 0.33
N LEU A 236 2.33 3.33 0.10
CA LEU A 236 2.88 3.68 -1.20
C LEU A 236 4.31 3.15 -1.22
N CYS A 237 4.56 2.06 -1.92
CA CYS A 237 5.81 1.32 -1.81
C CYS A 237 6.99 1.99 -2.52
N ASP A 238 6.73 2.85 -3.51
CA ASP A 238 7.80 3.46 -4.29
C ASP A 238 8.36 4.74 -3.64
N THR A 239 9.49 5.22 -4.15
CA THR A 239 10.16 6.40 -3.61
C THR A 239 9.46 7.69 -4.06
N PRO A 240 9.53 8.77 -3.25
CA PRO A 240 9.12 10.11 -3.68
C PRO A 240 9.67 10.50 -5.05
N SER A 241 10.92 10.19 -5.36
CA SER A 241 11.54 10.51 -6.66
C SER A 241 10.81 9.85 -7.83
N ASN A 242 10.42 8.58 -7.69
CA ASN A 242 9.67 7.87 -8.73
C ASN A 242 8.24 8.38 -8.86
N TYR A 243 7.56 8.64 -7.75
CA TYR A 243 6.21 9.22 -7.78
C TYR A 243 6.20 10.61 -8.41
N MET A 244 7.18 11.47 -8.12
CA MET A 244 7.28 12.81 -8.72
C MET A 244 7.56 12.77 -10.24
N ARG A 245 8.19 11.72 -10.76
CA ARG A 245 8.36 11.51 -12.21
C ARG A 245 7.08 11.06 -12.90
N GLU A 246 6.12 10.54 -12.14
CA GLU A 246 4.85 9.99 -12.64
C GLU A 246 3.66 10.75 -12.02
N PRO A 247 3.59 12.09 -12.20
CA PRO A 247 2.67 12.95 -11.45
C PRO A 247 1.20 12.62 -11.70
N GLU A 248 0.84 12.14 -12.89
CA GLU A 248 -0.53 11.75 -13.24
C GLU A 248 -0.97 10.50 -12.45
N SER A 249 -0.12 9.47 -12.40
CA SER A 249 -0.36 8.26 -11.60
C SER A 249 -0.39 8.57 -10.11
N THR A 250 0.52 9.42 -9.64
CA THR A 250 0.63 9.81 -8.23
C THR A 250 -0.60 10.60 -7.77
N ALA A 251 -1.05 11.57 -8.56
CA ALA A 251 -2.26 12.33 -8.26
C ALA A 251 -3.50 11.42 -8.20
N PHE A 252 -3.59 10.44 -9.09
CA PHE A 252 -4.67 9.47 -9.06
C PHE A 252 -4.65 8.61 -7.79
N ILE A 253 -3.48 8.07 -7.40
CA ILE A 253 -3.34 7.29 -6.16
C ILE A 253 -3.72 8.14 -4.93
N ALA A 254 -3.24 9.38 -4.86
CA ALA A 254 -3.49 10.29 -3.75
C ALA A 254 -4.99 10.61 -3.53
N GLU A 255 -5.81 10.51 -4.58
CA GLU A 255 -7.26 10.74 -4.51
C GLU A 255 -8.06 9.49 -4.11
N ILE A 256 -7.44 8.28 -4.09
CA ILE A 256 -8.16 7.04 -3.79
C ILE A 256 -8.39 6.92 -2.28
N PRO A 257 -9.66 6.79 -1.83
CA PRO A 257 -9.95 6.57 -0.42
C PRO A 257 -9.43 5.21 0.07
N THR A 258 -9.13 5.14 1.36
CA THR A 258 -8.72 3.88 2.01
C THR A 258 -9.88 3.19 2.76
N VAL A 259 -10.98 3.92 2.99
CA VAL A 259 -12.20 3.42 3.65
C VAL A 259 -13.40 3.67 2.74
N TRP A 260 -14.18 2.65 2.47
CA TRP A 260 -15.24 2.63 1.49
C TRP A 260 -16.63 2.57 2.13
N ASP A 261 -17.60 3.22 1.51
CA ASP A 261 -19.01 3.16 1.92
C ASP A 261 -19.72 1.95 1.30
N GLU A 262 -19.24 1.49 0.13
CA GLU A 262 -19.80 0.36 -0.58
C GLU A 262 -18.73 -0.35 -1.42
N SER A 263 -18.82 -1.68 -1.53
CA SER A 263 -17.93 -2.51 -2.37
C SER A 263 -18.76 -3.56 -3.11
N ILE A 264 -18.56 -3.66 -4.43
CA ILE A 264 -19.26 -4.58 -5.30
C ILE A 264 -18.23 -5.33 -6.15
N VAL A 265 -18.28 -6.65 -6.19
CA VAL A 265 -17.55 -7.45 -7.17
C VAL A 265 -18.39 -7.46 -8.45
N LEU A 266 -17.86 -6.86 -9.51
CA LEU A 266 -18.57 -6.77 -10.81
C LEU A 266 -18.40 -8.03 -11.63
N ASP A 267 -17.19 -8.60 -11.64
CA ASP A 267 -16.87 -9.82 -12.38
C ASP A 267 -15.58 -10.43 -11.83
N GLY A 268 -15.35 -11.72 -12.05
CA GLY A 268 -14.11 -12.35 -11.65
C GLY A 268 -14.10 -13.86 -11.79
N LYS A 269 -12.92 -14.38 -12.02
CA LYS A 269 -12.62 -15.81 -12.00
C LYS A 269 -11.31 -16.05 -11.30
N MET A 270 -11.38 -16.81 -10.21
CA MET A 270 -10.22 -17.11 -9.36
C MET A 270 -9.02 -17.57 -10.19
N GLY A 271 -7.88 -16.93 -9.97
CA GLY A 271 -6.63 -17.23 -10.67
C GLY A 271 -6.56 -16.73 -12.12
N GLU A 272 -7.57 -16.01 -12.60
CA GLU A 272 -7.59 -15.45 -13.95
C GLU A 272 -7.74 -13.93 -13.95
N TYR A 273 -8.79 -13.39 -13.35
CA TYR A 273 -9.05 -11.95 -13.30
C TYR A 273 -10.06 -11.59 -12.21
N VAL A 274 -10.10 -10.30 -11.87
CA VAL A 274 -11.11 -9.74 -10.97
C VAL A 274 -11.39 -8.28 -11.34
N VAL A 275 -12.66 -7.86 -11.18
CA VAL A 275 -13.12 -6.49 -11.34
C VAL A 275 -13.97 -6.10 -10.15
N THR A 276 -13.58 -5.04 -9.47
CA THR A 276 -14.26 -4.55 -8.26
C THR A 276 -14.63 -3.08 -8.42
N ALA A 277 -15.83 -2.69 -8.01
CA ALA A 277 -16.26 -1.32 -7.87
C ALA A 277 -16.41 -0.96 -6.40
N ARG A 278 -15.93 0.22 -6.00
CA ARG A 278 -16.04 0.74 -4.64
C ARG A 278 -16.50 2.18 -4.66
N ARG A 279 -17.28 2.58 -3.66
CA ARG A 279 -17.83 3.93 -3.57
C ARG A 279 -17.39 4.63 -2.28
N LYS A 280 -17.10 5.91 -2.44
CA LYS A 280 -16.93 6.84 -1.32
C LYS A 280 -17.70 8.13 -1.61
N GLY A 281 -18.68 8.45 -0.77
CA GLY A 281 -19.60 9.54 -1.08
C GLY A 281 -20.31 9.31 -2.42
N ASP A 282 -20.21 10.28 -3.31
CA ASP A 282 -20.78 10.21 -4.67
C ASP A 282 -19.81 9.69 -5.73
N VAL A 283 -18.57 9.33 -5.37
CA VAL A 283 -17.53 8.93 -6.32
C VAL A 283 -17.37 7.41 -6.29
N TRP A 284 -17.38 6.81 -7.47
CA TRP A 284 -17.08 5.40 -7.68
C TRP A 284 -15.67 5.21 -8.22
N TYR A 285 -15.04 4.14 -7.76
CA TYR A 285 -13.72 3.70 -8.20
C TYR A 285 -13.83 2.24 -8.64
N VAL A 286 -13.38 1.94 -9.85
CA VAL A 286 -13.42 0.58 -10.39
C VAL A 286 -12.02 0.14 -10.78
N GLY A 287 -11.58 -0.99 -10.24
CA GLY A 287 -10.31 -1.62 -10.56
C GLY A 287 -10.51 -2.98 -11.21
N GLY A 288 -9.72 -3.26 -12.23
CA GLY A 288 -9.68 -4.59 -12.85
C GLY A 288 -8.24 -5.03 -13.10
N ILE A 289 -7.94 -6.30 -12.82
CA ILE A 289 -6.63 -6.94 -13.10
C ILE A 289 -6.82 -8.30 -13.75
N THR A 290 -5.84 -8.73 -14.55
CA THR A 290 -5.81 -10.04 -15.18
C THR A 290 -4.50 -10.79 -14.87
N ASP A 291 -4.49 -12.10 -15.06
CA ASP A 291 -3.28 -12.91 -15.10
C ASP A 291 -2.42 -12.57 -16.34
N TRP A 292 -1.46 -13.43 -16.71
CA TRP A 292 -0.66 -13.22 -17.93
C TRP A 292 -1.42 -13.46 -19.24
N THR A 293 -2.75 -13.64 -19.19
CA THR A 293 -3.62 -13.72 -20.37
C THR A 293 -4.25 -12.36 -20.63
N ALA A 294 -4.04 -11.81 -21.83
CA ALA A 294 -4.74 -10.59 -22.24
C ALA A 294 -6.25 -10.82 -22.26
N ARG A 295 -7.04 -9.83 -21.83
CA ARG A 295 -8.51 -9.92 -21.75
C ARG A 295 -9.19 -8.65 -22.18
N ASP A 296 -10.36 -8.79 -22.80
CA ASP A 296 -11.31 -7.71 -22.99
C ASP A 296 -12.38 -7.82 -21.90
N ILE A 297 -12.48 -6.81 -21.05
CA ILE A 297 -13.45 -6.74 -19.96
C ILE A 297 -14.55 -5.76 -20.34
N GLU A 298 -15.80 -6.12 -20.10
CA GLU A 298 -16.94 -5.22 -20.21
C GLU A 298 -17.42 -4.83 -18.80
N VAL A 299 -17.23 -3.57 -18.44
CA VAL A 299 -17.74 -3.00 -17.17
C VAL A 299 -19.17 -2.53 -17.41
N ASP A 300 -20.15 -3.18 -16.78
CA ASP A 300 -21.55 -2.75 -16.76
C ASP A 300 -21.73 -1.68 -15.65
N CYS A 301 -22.07 -0.46 -16.06
CA CYS A 301 -22.26 0.66 -15.16
C CYS A 301 -23.67 0.72 -14.53
N SER A 302 -24.38 -0.39 -14.40
CA SER A 302 -25.73 -0.46 -13.80
C SER A 302 -25.76 -0.09 -12.33
N PHE A 303 -24.61 -0.13 -11.63
CA PHE A 303 -24.47 0.30 -10.23
C PHE A 303 -24.53 1.82 -10.05
N LEU A 304 -24.44 2.62 -11.11
CA LEU A 304 -24.52 4.07 -11.05
C LEU A 304 -25.97 4.54 -10.80
N GLY A 305 -26.12 5.72 -10.21
CA GLY A 305 -27.41 6.40 -10.07
C GLY A 305 -27.90 7.02 -11.39
N ASP A 306 -29.11 7.59 -11.35
CA ASP A 306 -29.79 8.14 -12.53
C ASP A 306 -29.35 9.59 -12.86
N LYS A 307 -28.04 9.88 -12.83
CA LYS A 307 -27.42 11.15 -13.24
C LYS A 307 -26.34 10.90 -14.29
N SER A 308 -25.85 11.97 -14.89
CA SER A 308 -24.66 11.91 -15.76
C SER A 308 -23.42 12.00 -14.89
N TYR A 309 -22.42 11.22 -15.23
CA TYR A 309 -21.13 11.18 -14.56
C TYR A 309 -20.01 11.46 -15.56
N ASN A 310 -18.88 11.90 -15.06
CA ASN A 310 -17.62 11.95 -15.80
C ASN A 310 -16.69 10.86 -15.30
N ALA A 311 -16.12 10.09 -16.21
CA ALA A 311 -15.19 9.03 -15.93
C ALA A 311 -13.77 9.42 -16.32
N THR A 312 -12.78 9.07 -15.46
CA THR A 312 -11.35 9.12 -15.78
C THR A 312 -10.81 7.70 -15.72
N LEU A 313 -10.32 7.19 -16.85
CA LEU A 313 -9.87 5.82 -17.04
C LEU A 313 -8.38 5.78 -17.32
N PHE A 314 -7.64 5.09 -16.46
CA PHE A 314 -6.29 4.61 -16.73
C PHE A 314 -6.40 3.18 -17.27
N LYS A 315 -5.89 2.96 -18.47
CA LYS A 315 -5.91 1.64 -19.12
C LYS A 315 -4.57 1.31 -19.76
N ASP A 316 -4.28 0.04 -19.88
CA ASP A 316 -3.08 -0.44 -20.56
C ASP A 316 -2.98 0.14 -21.98
N GLY A 317 -1.78 0.62 -22.34
CA GLY A 317 -1.46 1.08 -23.68
C GLY A 317 -1.27 -0.08 -24.66
N VAL A 318 -1.23 0.24 -25.94
CA VAL A 318 -1.10 -0.78 -27.00
C VAL A 318 0.20 -1.59 -26.93
N ASN A 319 1.24 -1.06 -26.27
CA ASN A 319 2.53 -1.71 -26.09
C ASN A 319 2.76 -2.19 -24.63
N ALA A 320 1.75 -2.19 -23.77
CA ALA A 320 1.87 -2.58 -22.36
C ALA A 320 2.41 -4.02 -22.18
N HIS A 321 2.15 -4.91 -23.11
CA HIS A 321 2.72 -6.26 -23.17
C HIS A 321 4.25 -6.30 -23.32
N ARG A 322 4.89 -5.21 -23.79
CA ARG A 322 6.34 -5.05 -23.99
C ARG A 322 6.95 -4.04 -23.00
N ASN A 323 6.17 -3.04 -22.61
CA ASN A 323 6.56 -2.00 -21.67
C ASN A 323 5.45 -1.82 -20.65
N GLY A 324 5.61 -2.39 -19.45
CA GLY A 324 4.61 -2.34 -18.40
C GLY A 324 4.20 -0.93 -17.94
N ARG A 325 4.96 0.10 -18.31
CA ARG A 325 4.66 1.51 -18.04
C ARG A 325 3.83 2.20 -19.13
N ASP A 326 3.55 1.49 -20.25
CA ASP A 326 2.74 2.04 -21.33
C ASP A 326 1.26 2.03 -20.92
N TYR A 327 0.68 3.22 -20.74
CA TYR A 327 -0.74 3.41 -20.40
C TYR A 327 -1.33 4.63 -21.10
N LYS A 328 -2.66 4.72 -21.08
CA LYS A 328 -3.40 5.90 -21.47
C LYS A 328 -4.34 6.34 -20.35
N CYS A 329 -4.46 7.64 -20.17
CA CYS A 329 -5.48 8.26 -19.33
C CYS A 329 -6.50 8.98 -20.24
N GLU A 330 -7.77 8.64 -20.09
CA GLU A 330 -8.87 9.17 -20.93
C GLU A 330 -10.02 9.63 -20.02
N SER A 331 -10.69 10.72 -20.40
CA SER A 331 -11.91 11.20 -19.71
C SER A 331 -13.08 11.25 -20.67
N PHE A 332 -14.23 10.77 -20.22
CA PHE A 332 -15.45 10.68 -21.03
C PHE A 332 -16.70 10.65 -20.15
N PRO A 333 -17.88 11.03 -20.70
CA PRO A 333 -19.13 10.91 -19.98
C PRO A 333 -19.59 9.45 -19.87
N VAL A 334 -20.17 9.10 -18.73
CA VAL A 334 -20.77 7.78 -18.48
C VAL A 334 -22.11 7.93 -17.76
N LYS A 335 -23.02 6.99 -17.97
CA LYS A 335 -24.33 6.95 -17.32
C LYS A 335 -24.69 5.53 -16.89
N LYS A 336 -25.67 5.41 -16.03
CA LYS A 336 -26.25 4.13 -15.59
C LYS A 336 -26.59 3.23 -16.78
N GLY A 337 -26.23 1.95 -16.68
CA GLY A 337 -26.42 0.96 -17.72
C GLY A 337 -25.52 1.11 -18.95
N GLY A 338 -24.62 2.10 -18.95
CA GLY A 338 -23.56 2.20 -19.95
C GLY A 338 -22.60 1.02 -19.85
N LYS A 339 -22.08 0.57 -20.98
CA LYS A 339 -21.11 -0.53 -21.04
C LYS A 339 -19.76 0.01 -21.51
N LEU A 340 -18.72 -0.21 -20.71
CA LEU A 340 -17.36 0.20 -21.02
C LEU A 340 -16.50 -1.03 -21.33
N LYS A 341 -15.97 -1.10 -22.54
CA LYS A 341 -15.01 -2.16 -22.92
C LYS A 341 -13.58 -1.67 -22.68
N VAL A 342 -12.83 -2.46 -21.94
CA VAL A 342 -11.42 -2.17 -21.60
C VAL A 342 -10.58 -3.39 -21.94
N HIS A 343 -9.52 -3.16 -22.73
CA HIS A 343 -8.51 -4.19 -23.01
C HIS A 343 -7.44 -4.18 -21.92
N LEU A 344 -7.14 -5.34 -21.35
CA LEU A 344 -6.05 -5.57 -20.40
C LEU A 344 -4.93 -6.36 -21.11
N ALA A 345 -3.72 -5.85 -21.08
CA ALA A 345 -2.53 -6.55 -21.55
C ALA A 345 -2.21 -7.76 -20.68
N PRO A 346 -1.33 -8.69 -21.08
CA PRO A 346 -0.84 -9.74 -20.18
C PRO A 346 -0.23 -9.16 -18.89
N GLY A 347 -0.74 -9.60 -17.74
CA GLY A 347 -0.39 -9.02 -16.44
C GLY A 347 -0.90 -7.61 -16.22
N GLY A 348 -1.89 -7.22 -16.99
CA GLY A 348 -2.43 -5.88 -17.07
C GLY A 348 -3.56 -5.56 -16.12
N GLY A 349 -4.07 -4.34 -16.28
CA GLY A 349 -5.18 -3.83 -15.49
C GLY A 349 -5.77 -2.53 -16.02
N PHE A 350 -6.77 -2.05 -15.31
CA PHE A 350 -7.31 -0.71 -15.49
C PHE A 350 -7.77 -0.13 -14.15
N ALA A 351 -7.75 1.18 -14.06
CA ALA A 351 -8.24 1.93 -12.92
C ALA A 351 -9.17 3.04 -13.41
N LEU A 352 -10.37 3.11 -12.86
CA LEU A 352 -11.44 3.99 -13.30
C LEU A 352 -12.03 4.76 -12.12
N LYS A 353 -12.11 6.08 -12.22
CA LYS A 353 -12.80 6.96 -11.28
C LYS A 353 -14.02 7.57 -11.99
N ILE A 354 -15.18 7.54 -11.33
CA ILE A 354 -16.47 8.04 -11.86
C ILE A 354 -17.07 9.03 -10.86
N LYS A 355 -17.22 10.28 -11.24
CA LYS A 355 -17.72 11.38 -10.37
C LYS A 355 -18.82 12.21 -11.04
#